data_a547a8c8e8d3627eaa618396f1d7dc54
#
_entry.id   a547a8c8e8d3627eaa618396f1d7dc54
#
_cell.length_a   1.000
_cell.length_b   1.000
_cell.length_c   1.000
_cell.angle_alpha   90.00
_cell.angle_beta   90.00
_cell.angle_gamma   90.00
#
_symmetry.space_group_name_H-M   'P 1'
#
loop_
_entity.id
_entity.type
_entity.pdbx_description
1 polymer ?
#
loop_
_entity_poly.entity_id
_entity_poly.type
_entity_poly.pdbx_seq_one_letter_code
_entity_poly.pdbx_strand_id
1 'polypeptide(L)'
;EVQLQQSGAELVRPGALVKLSCKASGFNIKDYYMHWVKQRPEQGLEWIGWIDPENGNTIYDPKFQGKATITADTSSNTAYLQLSSLASEDTAVYYCARGWLLLWGQGTTLTVSS
;
A
#
# COMPACT_ATOMS: atom_id res chain seq x y z
N GLU A 1 16.43 -15.06 2.01
CA GLU A 1 16.11 -13.88 2.83
C GLU A 1 14.69 -13.40 2.52
N VAL A 2 14.10 -12.70 3.48
CA VAL A 2 12.75 -12.21 3.32
C VAL A 2 12.77 -10.75 2.87
N GLN A 3 11.87 -10.40 1.95
CA GLN A 3 11.77 -9.01 1.51
C GLN A 3 10.40 -8.73 0.90
N LEU A 4 10.06 -7.44 0.86
CA LEU A 4 8.87 -6.92 0.19
C LEU A 4 9.34 -6.01 -0.93
N GLN A 5 8.93 -6.34 -2.15
CA GLN A 5 9.34 -5.60 -3.35
C GLN A 5 8.15 -4.83 -3.89
N GLN A 6 8.23 -3.51 -3.89
CA GLN A 6 7.14 -2.66 -4.32
C GLN A 6 7.30 -2.22 -5.77
N SER A 7 6.18 -1.89 -6.41
CA SER A 7 6.17 -1.44 -7.79
C SER A 7 6.83 -0.07 -7.92
N GLY A 8 7.12 0.31 -9.16
CA GLY A 8 7.86 1.52 -9.46
C GLY A 8 7.07 2.80 -9.31
N ALA A 9 7.77 3.92 -9.38
CA ALA A 9 7.18 5.25 -9.23
C ALA A 9 6.07 5.49 -10.25
N GLU A 10 5.04 6.23 -9.83
CA GLU A 10 3.88 6.56 -10.66
C GLU A 10 3.71 8.07 -10.75
N LEU A 11 3.46 8.54 -11.96
CA LEU A 11 3.12 9.94 -12.22
C LEU A 11 1.75 9.95 -12.89
N VAL A 12 0.76 10.49 -12.22
CA VAL A 12 -0.64 10.40 -12.68
C VAL A 12 -1.33 11.76 -12.57
N ARG A 13 -2.47 11.87 -13.22
CA ARG A 13 -3.25 13.11 -13.24
C ARG A 13 -4.30 13.09 -12.12
N PRO A 14 -4.74 14.28 -11.67
CA PRO A 14 -5.86 14.36 -10.73
C PRO A 14 -7.08 13.64 -11.29
N GLY A 15 -7.83 13.00 -10.40
CA GLY A 15 -9.02 12.25 -10.74
C GLY A 15 -8.75 10.82 -11.18
N ALA A 16 -7.50 10.46 -11.43
CA ALA A 16 -7.15 9.12 -11.87
C ALA A 16 -7.23 8.10 -10.73
N LEU A 17 -7.05 6.85 -11.12
CA LEU A 17 -6.98 5.71 -10.22
C LEU A 17 -5.62 5.06 -10.40
N VAL A 18 -5.00 4.61 -9.33
CA VAL A 18 -3.73 3.90 -9.39
C VAL A 18 -3.80 2.66 -8.51
N LYS A 19 -3.04 1.64 -8.88
CA LYS A 19 -2.95 0.41 -8.09
C LYS A 19 -1.47 0.08 -7.89
N LEU A 20 -1.03 0.15 -6.65
CA LEU A 20 0.35 -0.14 -6.27
C LEU A 20 0.45 -1.58 -5.82
N SER A 21 1.60 -2.21 -6.04
CA SER A 21 1.79 -3.60 -5.66
C SER A 21 2.96 -3.77 -4.70
N CYS A 22 2.90 -4.88 -3.96
CA CYS A 22 3.89 -5.22 -2.94
C CYS A 22 4.03 -6.74 -2.96
N LYS A 23 5.11 -7.23 -3.57
CA LYS A 23 5.33 -8.66 -3.72
C LYS A 23 6.27 -9.17 -2.65
N ALA A 24 5.84 -10.21 -1.94
CA ALA A 24 6.64 -10.85 -0.91
C ALA A 24 7.52 -11.93 -1.51
N SER A 25 8.75 -12.03 -1.02
CA SER A 25 9.61 -13.16 -1.33
C SER A 25 10.25 -13.65 -0.05
N GLY A 26 10.48 -14.97 0.00
CA GLY A 26 11.08 -15.60 1.17
C GLY A 26 10.08 -15.96 2.26
N PHE A 27 8.80 -15.65 2.07
CA PHE A 27 7.74 -16.01 3.02
C PHE A 27 6.39 -15.96 2.31
N ASN A 28 5.36 -16.44 2.99
CA ASN A 28 4.01 -16.51 2.45
C ASN A 28 3.15 -15.44 3.12
N ILE A 29 2.54 -14.53 2.32
CA ILE A 29 1.76 -13.43 2.90
C ILE A 29 0.53 -13.94 3.67
N LYS A 30 0.07 -15.17 3.42
CA LYS A 30 -1.05 -15.74 4.18
C LYS A 30 -0.78 -15.79 5.67
N ASP A 31 0.48 -15.79 6.07
CA ASP A 31 0.86 -15.94 7.48
C ASP A 31 0.96 -14.62 8.22
N TYR A 32 0.70 -13.49 7.54
CA TYR A 32 0.89 -12.17 8.13
C TYR A 32 -0.20 -11.22 7.72
N TYR A 33 -0.51 -10.25 8.58
CA TYR A 33 -1.25 -9.07 8.17
C TYR A 33 -0.33 -8.20 7.33
N MET A 34 -0.89 -7.61 6.27
CA MET A 34 -0.11 -6.73 5.39
C MET A 34 -0.69 -5.32 5.49
N HIS A 35 0.17 -4.37 5.83
CA HIS A 35 -0.21 -2.98 6.07
C HIS A 35 0.23 -2.10 4.92
N TRP A 36 -0.48 -0.97 4.74
CA TRP A 36 -0.04 0.10 3.87
C TRP A 36 0.05 1.39 4.69
N VAL A 37 1.11 2.16 4.44
CA VAL A 37 1.43 3.38 5.19
C VAL A 37 1.80 4.46 4.19
N LYS A 38 1.31 5.69 4.44
CA LYS A 38 1.56 6.85 3.60
C LYS A 38 2.53 7.78 4.30
N GLN A 39 3.52 8.29 3.56
CA GLN A 39 4.49 9.22 4.12
C GLN A 39 4.61 10.46 3.25
N ARG A 40 4.36 11.63 3.86
CA ARG A 40 4.61 12.94 3.27
C ARG A 40 5.62 13.66 4.15
N PRO A 41 6.53 14.48 3.53
CA PRO A 41 7.63 15.07 4.30
C PRO A 41 7.17 15.87 5.52
N GLU A 42 6.05 16.59 5.41
CA GLU A 42 5.62 17.49 6.49
C GLU A 42 4.61 16.88 7.42
N GLN A 43 3.88 15.87 6.96
CA GLN A 43 2.85 15.24 7.76
C GLN A 43 3.31 13.97 8.44
N GLY A 44 4.45 13.42 8.02
CA GLY A 44 4.98 12.19 8.59
C GLY A 44 4.24 10.95 8.10
N LEU A 45 4.27 9.91 8.91
CA LEU A 45 3.68 8.62 8.57
C LEU A 45 2.21 8.60 8.95
N GLU A 46 1.38 8.07 8.03
CA GLU A 46 -0.04 7.85 8.27
C GLU A 46 -0.38 6.41 7.92
N TRP A 47 -0.94 5.68 8.87
CA TRP A 47 -1.38 4.31 8.62
C TRP A 47 -2.66 4.35 7.79
N ILE A 48 -2.69 3.60 6.69
CA ILE A 48 -3.85 3.56 5.80
C ILE A 48 -4.81 2.45 6.20
N GLY A 49 -4.27 1.25 6.38
CA GLY A 49 -5.07 0.08 6.70
C GLY A 49 -4.27 -1.17 6.60
N TRP A 50 -4.96 -2.30 6.77
CA TRP A 50 -4.33 -3.61 6.68
C TRP A 50 -5.30 -4.63 6.15
N ILE A 51 -4.76 -5.74 5.70
CA ILE A 51 -5.53 -6.87 5.19
C ILE A 51 -5.00 -8.15 5.82
N ASP A 52 -5.91 -9.08 6.09
CA ASP A 52 -5.57 -10.46 6.40
C ASP A 52 -5.67 -11.23 5.08
N PRO A 53 -4.54 -11.58 4.45
CA PRO A 53 -4.61 -12.20 3.13
C PRO A 53 -5.26 -13.58 3.13
N GLU A 54 -5.35 -14.23 4.28
CA GLU A 54 -5.95 -15.56 4.35
C GLU A 54 -7.45 -15.50 4.09
N ASN A 55 -8.13 -14.46 4.59
CA ASN A 55 -9.59 -14.37 4.44
C ASN A 55 -10.05 -13.13 3.70
N GLY A 56 -9.14 -12.21 3.35
CA GLY A 56 -9.48 -10.98 2.63
C GLY A 56 -10.09 -9.89 3.49
N ASN A 57 -10.17 -10.07 4.80
CA ASN A 57 -10.71 -9.04 5.68
C ASN A 57 -9.78 -7.85 5.76
N THR A 58 -10.36 -6.64 5.78
CA THR A 58 -9.59 -5.39 5.80
C THR A 58 -10.08 -4.48 6.91
N ILE A 59 -9.17 -3.65 7.40
CA ILE A 59 -9.48 -2.55 8.32
C ILE A 59 -8.76 -1.32 7.80
N TYR A 60 -9.48 -0.20 7.75
CA TYR A 60 -8.93 1.07 7.26
C TYR A 60 -9.00 2.12 8.34
N ASP A 61 -8.03 3.04 8.34
CA ASP A 61 -8.18 4.29 9.09
C ASP A 61 -9.33 5.05 8.43
N PRO A 62 -10.26 5.63 9.24
CA PRO A 62 -11.43 6.34 8.67
C PRO A 62 -11.07 7.41 7.64
N LYS A 63 -9.88 8.02 7.72
CA LYS A 63 -9.48 9.04 6.77
C LYS A 63 -9.35 8.50 5.35
N PHE A 64 -9.13 7.19 5.20
CA PHE A 64 -8.90 6.59 3.89
C PHE A 64 -10.09 5.78 3.39
N GLN A 65 -11.18 5.74 4.17
CA GLN A 65 -12.42 5.11 3.71
C GLN A 65 -12.90 5.77 2.42
N GLY A 66 -13.17 4.96 1.41
CA GLY A 66 -13.63 5.47 0.12
C GLY A 66 -12.50 5.95 -0.80
N LYS A 67 -11.28 6.14 -0.26
CA LYS A 67 -10.10 6.52 -1.04
C LYS A 67 -9.26 5.30 -1.35
N ALA A 68 -9.02 4.43 -0.38
CA ALA A 68 -8.10 3.31 -0.48
C ALA A 68 -8.84 1.99 -0.46
N THR A 69 -8.36 1.05 -1.28
CA THR A 69 -8.84 -0.33 -1.28
C THR A 69 -7.62 -1.24 -1.25
N ILE A 70 -7.53 -2.07 -0.21
CA ILE A 70 -6.42 -3.01 -0.05
C ILE A 70 -6.92 -4.39 -0.42
N THR A 71 -6.18 -5.07 -1.29
CA THR A 71 -6.47 -6.44 -1.69
C THR A 71 -5.20 -7.27 -1.61
N ALA A 72 -5.35 -8.59 -1.73
CA ALA A 72 -4.21 -9.49 -1.72
C ALA A 72 -4.52 -10.68 -2.62
N ASP A 73 -3.48 -11.17 -3.28
CA ASP A 73 -3.55 -12.37 -4.12
C ASP A 73 -2.51 -13.34 -3.57
N THR A 74 -2.98 -14.35 -2.83
CA THR A 74 -2.08 -15.30 -2.20
C THR A 74 -1.38 -16.20 -3.22
N SER A 75 -1.99 -16.41 -4.39
CA SER A 75 -1.36 -17.23 -5.42
C SER A 75 -0.12 -16.57 -6.02
N SER A 76 -0.10 -15.23 -6.08
CA SER A 76 1.07 -14.49 -6.55
C SER A 76 1.86 -13.88 -5.39
N ASN A 77 1.44 -14.11 -4.16
CA ASN A 77 2.12 -13.62 -2.96
C ASN A 77 2.28 -12.10 -2.95
N THR A 78 1.22 -11.39 -3.38
CA THR A 78 1.27 -9.96 -3.63
C THR A 78 0.10 -9.26 -2.94
N ALA A 79 0.38 -8.14 -2.27
CA ALA A 79 -0.63 -7.25 -1.73
C ALA A 79 -0.72 -6.02 -2.60
N TYR A 80 -1.91 -5.40 -2.65
CA TYR A 80 -2.17 -4.25 -3.51
C TYR A 80 -2.84 -3.14 -2.73
N LEU A 81 -2.53 -1.90 -3.13
CA LEU A 81 -3.21 -0.71 -2.65
C LEU A 81 -3.76 0.03 -3.87
N GLN A 82 -5.07 0.16 -3.93
CA GLN A 82 -5.73 0.97 -4.97
C GLN A 82 -6.15 2.29 -4.36
N LEU A 83 -5.82 3.39 -5.04
CA LEU A 83 -6.19 4.73 -4.62
C LEU A 83 -7.01 5.36 -5.73
N SER A 84 -8.17 5.91 -5.37
CA SER A 84 -9.10 6.47 -6.36
C SER A 84 -9.26 7.97 -6.20
N SER A 85 -9.79 8.61 -7.26
CA SER A 85 -10.09 10.05 -7.26
C SER A 85 -8.88 10.85 -6.79
N LEU A 86 -7.74 10.62 -7.39
CA LEU A 86 -6.47 11.15 -6.92
C LEU A 86 -6.43 12.67 -6.97
N ALA A 87 -5.84 13.26 -5.94
CA ALA A 87 -5.66 14.70 -5.81
C ALA A 87 -4.24 14.97 -5.33
N SER A 88 -3.86 16.26 -5.29
CA SER A 88 -2.48 16.62 -4.97
C SER A 88 -2.04 16.11 -3.60
N GLU A 89 -2.95 16.05 -2.63
CA GLU A 89 -2.60 15.58 -1.29
C GLU A 89 -2.34 14.07 -1.24
N ASP A 90 -2.61 13.35 -2.33
CA ASP A 90 -2.25 11.93 -2.43
C ASP A 90 -0.81 11.73 -2.87
N THR A 91 -0.13 12.80 -3.28
CA THR A 91 1.29 12.75 -3.60
C THR A 91 2.07 12.40 -2.33
N ALA A 92 2.78 11.28 -2.36
CA ALA A 92 3.45 10.75 -1.18
C ALA A 92 4.27 9.53 -1.56
N VAL A 93 5.05 9.03 -0.61
CA VAL A 93 5.65 7.70 -0.70
C VAL A 93 4.74 6.75 0.06
N TYR A 94 4.42 5.61 -0.57
CA TYR A 94 3.55 4.59 0.01
C TYR A 94 4.37 3.35 0.29
N TYR A 95 4.30 2.85 1.52
CA TYR A 95 5.03 1.67 1.96
C TYR A 95 4.05 0.54 2.29
N CYS A 96 4.43 -0.68 1.95
CA CYS A 96 3.81 -1.86 2.52
C CYS A 96 4.70 -2.39 3.64
N ALA A 97 4.08 -3.06 4.60
CA ALA A 97 4.81 -3.63 5.73
C ALA A 97 4.10 -4.87 6.22
N ARG A 98 4.86 -5.78 6.83
CA ARG A 98 4.38 -7.08 7.26
C ARG A 98 4.17 -7.11 8.78
N GLY A 99 3.07 -7.75 9.21
CA GLY A 99 2.88 -8.14 10.60
C GLY A 99 2.94 -6.98 11.57
N TRP A 100 3.95 -6.97 12.42
CA TRP A 100 4.11 -5.96 13.45
C TRP A 100 4.92 -4.75 12.97
N LEU A 101 4.96 -4.52 11.64
CA LEU A 101 5.66 -3.39 11.02
C LEU A 101 7.17 -3.48 11.19
N LEU A 102 7.71 -4.70 11.21
CA LEU A 102 9.15 -4.93 11.35
C LEU A 102 9.83 -5.22 10.02
N LEU A 103 9.07 -5.49 8.97
CA LEU A 103 9.61 -5.67 7.62
C LEU A 103 8.84 -4.74 6.69
N TRP A 104 9.55 -3.88 5.98
CA TRP A 104 8.97 -2.86 5.10
C TRP A 104 9.45 -3.05 3.68
N GLY A 105 8.61 -2.70 2.71
CA GLY A 105 9.04 -2.53 1.32
C GLY A 105 9.89 -1.27 1.18
N GLN A 106 10.44 -1.07 -0.03
CA GLN A 106 11.32 0.06 -0.29
C GLN A 106 10.55 1.37 -0.52
N GLY A 107 9.23 1.29 -0.67
CA GLY A 107 8.41 2.46 -0.92
C GLY A 107 8.13 2.68 -2.40
N THR A 108 6.96 3.21 -2.71
CA THR A 108 6.58 3.62 -4.06
C THR A 108 6.20 5.10 -4.02
N THR A 109 6.88 5.90 -4.82
CA THR A 109 6.56 7.32 -4.93
C THR A 109 5.41 7.51 -5.90
N LEU A 110 4.36 8.16 -5.43
CA LEU A 110 3.21 8.56 -6.26
C LEU A 110 3.21 10.08 -6.36
N THR A 111 3.18 10.59 -7.59
CA THR A 111 3.07 12.02 -7.84
C THR A 111 1.80 12.27 -8.63
N VAL A 112 0.94 13.13 -8.10
CA VAL A 112 -0.32 13.54 -8.77
C VAL A 112 -0.10 14.97 -9.24
N SER A 113 -0.11 15.15 -10.58
CA SER A 113 0.21 16.44 -11.19
C SER A 113 -0.59 16.66 -12.44
N SER A 114 -1.08 17.87 -12.63
CA SER A 114 -1.79 18.26 -13.86
C SER A 114 -0.83 18.49 -15.02
#